data_ee614a6d8b4d5f0ecd23b0bc5eec8d01
#
_entry.id   ee614a6d8b4d5f0ecd23b0bc5eec8d01
#
_cell.length_a   1.000
_cell.length_b   1.000
_cell.length_c   1.000
_cell.angle_alpha   90.00
_cell.angle_beta   90.00
_cell.angle_gamma   90.00
#
_symmetry.space_group_name_H-M   'P 1'
#
loop_
_entity.id
_entity.type
_entity.pdbx_description
1 polymer ?
#
loop_
_entity_poly.entity_id
_entity_poly.type
_entity_poly.pdbx_seq_one_letter_code
_entity_poly.pdbx_strand_id
1 'polypeptide(L)'
;EIFGTDNAVVGGRNAVKALHNLNYDYFTDVVVDISALSIGTSFPAIRYLTERIDAGLKPGNLHVFVTHNPSLDTAITHIPSDAPGYIHGFRGGTSLDSSSKAAKLWLPQLVPGRRPALNALHSYVEPHDTCPIVPFPAANPRQVDILAEEYIVELESAWSVDTRNLVYADESNPLDLYRTILSLHELRQRVFENIGGSLM
;
A
#
# COMPACT_ATOMS: atom_id res chain seq x y z
N GLU A 1 -16.56 -15.67 -0.71
CA GLU A 1 -16.66 -15.17 0.68
C GLU A 1 -15.42 -14.35 1.00
N ILE A 2 -15.60 -13.20 1.64
CA ILE A 2 -14.52 -12.29 2.06
C ILE A 2 -14.04 -12.68 3.46
N PHE A 3 -14.95 -13.16 4.31
CA PHE A 3 -14.65 -13.60 5.66
C PHE A 3 -14.74 -15.12 5.78
N GLY A 4 -13.84 -15.72 6.51
CA GLY A 4 -13.90 -17.12 6.91
C GLY A 4 -14.90 -17.35 8.04
N THR A 5 -15.11 -18.60 8.39
CA THR A 5 -16.02 -19.01 9.50
C THR A 5 -15.54 -18.52 10.88
N ASP A 6 -14.27 -18.14 10.98
CA ASP A 6 -13.60 -17.56 12.15
C ASP A 6 -13.49 -16.03 12.08
N ASN A 7 -14.22 -15.38 11.18
CA ASN A 7 -14.14 -13.95 10.85
C ASN A 7 -12.79 -13.47 10.33
N ALA A 8 -11.85 -14.36 9.99
CA ALA A 8 -10.61 -13.96 9.34
C ALA A 8 -10.86 -13.44 7.93
N VAL A 9 -10.13 -12.39 7.53
CA VAL A 9 -10.21 -11.83 6.17
C VAL A 9 -9.52 -12.79 5.21
N VAL A 10 -10.30 -13.53 4.43
CA VAL A 10 -9.80 -14.56 3.49
C VAL A 10 -10.05 -14.22 2.01
N GLY A 11 -10.64 -13.06 1.74
CA GLY A 11 -11.03 -12.64 0.38
C GLY A 11 -9.88 -12.70 -0.62
N GLY A 12 -8.71 -12.19 -0.27
CA GLY A 12 -7.53 -12.24 -1.14
C GLY A 12 -7.04 -13.67 -1.43
N ARG A 13 -7.02 -14.53 -0.41
CA ARG A 13 -6.68 -15.96 -0.59
C ARG A 13 -7.67 -16.67 -1.50
N ASN A 14 -8.97 -16.40 -1.31
CA ASN A 14 -10.01 -17.01 -2.12
C ASN A 14 -9.97 -16.51 -3.57
N ALA A 15 -9.68 -15.24 -3.80
CA ALA A 15 -9.47 -14.68 -5.13
C ALA A 15 -8.31 -15.37 -5.86
N VAL A 16 -7.15 -15.48 -5.21
CA VAL A 16 -5.98 -16.18 -5.77
C VAL A 16 -6.29 -17.65 -6.07
N LYS A 17 -6.98 -18.35 -5.15
CA LYS A 17 -7.40 -19.74 -5.38
C LYS A 17 -8.35 -19.89 -6.57
N ALA A 18 -9.29 -18.95 -6.72
CA ALA A 18 -10.21 -18.95 -7.87
C ALA A 18 -9.45 -18.71 -9.18
N LEU A 19 -8.55 -17.73 -9.20
CA LEU A 19 -7.71 -17.44 -10.37
C LEU A 19 -6.78 -18.61 -10.73
N HIS A 20 -6.22 -19.29 -9.74
CA HIS A 20 -5.36 -20.45 -9.98
C HIS A 20 -6.09 -21.60 -10.71
N ASN A 21 -7.40 -21.74 -10.51
CA ASN A 21 -8.21 -22.78 -11.13
C ASN A 21 -8.71 -22.42 -12.53
N LEU A 22 -8.42 -21.20 -13.03
CA LEU A 22 -8.82 -20.80 -14.39
C LEU A 22 -7.84 -21.35 -15.43
N ASN A 23 -8.38 -21.69 -16.61
CA ASN A 23 -7.56 -22.02 -17.77
C ASN A 23 -7.28 -20.74 -18.57
N TYR A 24 -6.01 -20.41 -18.72
CA TYR A 24 -5.53 -19.22 -19.44
C TYR A 24 -5.01 -19.51 -20.85
N ASP A 25 -4.97 -20.77 -21.30
CA ASP A 25 -4.29 -21.16 -22.54
C ASP A 25 -4.83 -20.46 -23.79
N TYR A 26 -6.11 -20.10 -23.75
CA TYR A 26 -6.80 -19.47 -24.89
C TYR A 26 -6.76 -17.94 -24.86
N PHE A 27 -6.17 -17.34 -23.83
CA PHE A 27 -6.18 -15.89 -23.65
C PHE A 27 -4.77 -15.32 -23.76
N THR A 28 -4.64 -14.22 -24.49
CA THR A 28 -3.41 -13.41 -24.55
C THR A 28 -3.38 -12.34 -23.48
N ASP A 29 -4.56 -11.87 -23.11
CA ASP A 29 -4.75 -10.73 -22.23
C ASP A 29 -5.75 -11.06 -21.13
N VAL A 30 -5.51 -10.53 -19.94
CA VAL A 30 -6.45 -10.53 -18.81
C VAL A 30 -6.67 -9.10 -18.35
N VAL A 31 -7.92 -8.75 -18.12
CA VAL A 31 -8.34 -7.47 -17.58
C VAL A 31 -8.85 -7.67 -16.15
N VAL A 32 -8.33 -6.92 -15.21
CA VAL A 32 -8.81 -6.89 -13.82
C VAL A 32 -9.39 -5.52 -13.54
N ASP A 33 -10.69 -5.44 -13.37
CA ASP A 33 -11.38 -4.23 -12.91
C ASP A 33 -11.39 -4.20 -11.38
N ILE A 34 -10.70 -3.22 -10.81
CA ILE A 34 -10.59 -3.05 -9.36
C ILE A 34 -11.46 -1.94 -8.80
N SER A 35 -12.31 -1.33 -9.62
CA SER A 35 -13.12 -0.15 -9.27
C SER A 35 -14.00 -0.35 -8.02
N ALA A 36 -14.50 -1.58 -7.80
CA ALA A 36 -15.35 -1.94 -6.67
C ALA A 36 -14.75 -3.03 -5.76
N LEU A 37 -13.46 -3.36 -5.96
CA LEU A 37 -12.80 -4.37 -5.15
C LEU A 37 -12.04 -3.73 -3.98
N SER A 38 -12.07 -4.40 -2.82
CA SER A 38 -11.22 -4.02 -1.71
C SER A 38 -9.74 -4.29 -2.05
N ILE A 39 -8.85 -3.49 -1.48
CA ILE A 39 -7.39 -3.65 -1.60
C ILE A 39 -6.97 -5.07 -1.19
N GLY A 40 -7.57 -5.60 -0.11
CA GLY A 40 -7.29 -6.95 0.38
C GLY A 40 -7.66 -8.08 -0.59
N THR A 41 -8.48 -7.81 -1.60
CA THR A 41 -8.86 -8.76 -2.66
C THR A 41 -8.14 -8.48 -3.97
N SER A 42 -8.09 -7.22 -4.40
CA SER A 42 -7.53 -6.81 -5.69
C SER A 42 -6.02 -6.99 -5.76
N PHE A 43 -5.29 -6.59 -4.74
CA PHE A 43 -3.83 -6.65 -4.74
C PHE A 43 -3.28 -8.09 -4.80
N PRO A 44 -3.77 -9.05 -4.00
CA PRO A 44 -3.38 -10.45 -4.15
C PRO A 44 -3.68 -11.03 -5.54
N ALA A 45 -4.81 -10.64 -6.14
CA ALA A 45 -5.19 -11.07 -7.49
C ALA A 45 -4.22 -10.53 -8.56
N ILE A 46 -3.93 -9.22 -8.52
CA ILE A 46 -2.97 -8.58 -9.42
C ILE A 46 -1.59 -9.20 -9.27
N ARG A 47 -1.10 -9.34 -8.04
CA ARG A 47 0.18 -9.95 -7.75
C ARG A 47 0.30 -11.36 -8.36
N TYR A 48 -0.69 -12.21 -8.11
CA TYR A 48 -0.71 -13.56 -8.66
C TYR A 48 -0.59 -13.58 -10.19
N LEU A 49 -1.36 -12.71 -10.87
CA LEU A 49 -1.33 -12.63 -12.34
C LEU A 49 0.00 -12.07 -12.85
N THR A 50 0.58 -11.07 -12.16
CA THR A 50 1.90 -10.52 -12.50
C THR A 50 2.99 -11.59 -12.36
N GLU A 51 3.06 -12.28 -11.22
CA GLU A 51 4.03 -13.36 -10.99
C GLU A 51 3.90 -14.47 -12.03
N ARG A 52 2.68 -14.78 -12.46
CA ARG A 52 2.40 -15.75 -13.51
C ARG A 52 2.96 -15.31 -14.88
N ILE A 53 2.78 -14.04 -15.24
CA ILE A 53 3.29 -13.46 -16.50
C ILE A 53 4.83 -13.39 -16.46
N ASP A 54 5.42 -12.96 -15.36
CA ASP A 54 6.87 -12.89 -15.15
C ASP A 54 7.52 -14.28 -15.28
N ALA A 55 6.80 -15.32 -14.91
CA ALA A 55 7.21 -16.72 -15.11
C ALA A 55 7.03 -17.21 -16.57
N GLY A 56 6.61 -16.36 -17.51
CA GLY A 56 6.38 -16.70 -18.91
C GLY A 56 5.13 -17.55 -19.17
N LEU A 57 4.21 -17.61 -18.21
CA LEU A 57 2.97 -18.36 -18.32
C LEU A 57 1.85 -17.50 -18.92
N LYS A 58 0.83 -18.15 -19.50
CA LYS A 58 -0.37 -17.42 -19.96
C LYS A 58 -1.20 -16.89 -18.79
N PRO A 59 -1.87 -15.74 -18.94
CA PRO A 59 -1.88 -14.85 -20.13
C PRO A 59 -0.56 -14.07 -20.26
N GLY A 60 -0.31 -13.47 -21.43
CA GLY A 60 0.91 -12.70 -21.72
C GLY A 60 0.84 -11.25 -21.23
N ASN A 61 -0.37 -10.68 -21.09
CA ASN A 61 -0.58 -9.30 -20.70
C ASN A 61 -1.62 -9.19 -19.57
N LEU A 62 -1.37 -8.27 -18.64
CA LEU A 62 -2.30 -7.87 -17.58
C LEU A 62 -2.66 -6.41 -17.75
N HIS A 63 -3.96 -6.14 -17.78
CA HIS A 63 -4.51 -4.79 -17.77
C HIS A 63 -5.28 -4.60 -16.49
N VAL A 64 -4.97 -3.54 -15.75
CA VAL A 64 -5.68 -3.17 -14.53
C VAL A 64 -6.50 -1.93 -14.80
N PHE A 65 -7.81 -2.02 -14.61
CA PHE A 65 -8.74 -0.92 -14.76
C PHE A 65 -9.22 -0.41 -13.41
N VAL A 66 -9.31 0.90 -13.30
CA VAL A 66 -9.96 1.58 -12.19
C VAL A 66 -10.79 2.73 -12.73
N THR A 67 -12.05 2.80 -12.33
CA THR A 67 -12.90 3.96 -12.58
C THR A 67 -12.96 4.82 -11.33
N HIS A 68 -12.85 6.13 -11.52
CA HIS A 68 -12.87 7.11 -10.45
C HIS A 68 -14.13 7.97 -10.53
N ASN A 69 -14.80 8.13 -9.40
CA ASN A 69 -15.95 9.02 -9.26
C ASN A 69 -15.72 9.97 -8.09
N PRO A 70 -15.15 11.18 -8.33
CA PRO A 70 -14.80 12.11 -7.26
C PRO A 70 -15.98 12.51 -6.37
N SER A 71 -17.17 12.62 -6.94
CA SER A 71 -18.39 13.00 -6.19
C SER A 71 -18.82 11.91 -5.22
N LEU A 72 -18.64 10.65 -5.61
CA LEU A 72 -18.94 9.50 -4.74
C LEU A 72 -17.86 9.36 -3.67
N ASP A 73 -16.61 9.49 -4.06
CA ASP A 73 -15.47 9.31 -3.15
C ASP A 73 -15.49 10.33 -2.00
N THR A 74 -15.85 11.58 -2.29
CA THR A 74 -16.02 12.62 -1.26
C THR A 74 -17.19 12.36 -0.31
N ALA A 75 -18.20 11.60 -0.74
CA ALA A 75 -19.36 11.27 0.08
C ALA A 75 -19.12 10.03 0.98
N ILE A 76 -18.06 9.26 0.74
CA ILE A 76 -17.75 8.06 1.53
C ILE A 76 -17.07 8.47 2.84
N THR A 77 -17.77 8.24 3.95
CA THR A 77 -17.16 8.34 5.27
C THR A 77 -16.43 7.04 5.59
N HIS A 78 -15.13 7.11 5.70
CA HIS A 78 -14.31 5.94 6.02
C HIS A 78 -14.22 5.73 7.52
N ILE A 79 -14.88 4.72 8.01
CA ILE A 79 -14.80 4.28 9.41
C ILE A 79 -13.88 3.03 9.40
N PRO A 80 -12.72 3.08 10.07
CA PRO A 80 -11.90 1.88 10.24
C PRO A 80 -12.71 0.87 11.08
N SER A 81 -13.12 -0.22 10.46
CA SER A 81 -13.91 -1.28 11.13
C SER A 81 -13.07 -2.49 11.47
N ASP A 82 -11.94 -2.67 10.80
CA ASP A 82 -11.13 -3.87 10.90
C ASP A 82 -9.83 -3.61 11.67
N ALA A 83 -9.33 -4.66 12.32
CA ALA A 83 -7.99 -4.60 12.91
C ALA A 83 -6.93 -4.43 11.80
N PRO A 84 -5.88 -3.62 12.03
CA PRO A 84 -4.78 -3.49 11.09
C PRO A 84 -4.14 -4.83 10.77
N GLY A 85 -3.72 -5.03 9.52
CA GLY A 85 -3.10 -6.28 9.10
C GLY A 85 -2.42 -6.15 7.75
N TYR A 86 -1.54 -7.10 7.46
CA TYR A 86 -0.90 -7.18 6.15
C TYR A 86 -1.86 -7.71 5.09
N ILE A 87 -1.77 -7.17 3.89
CA ILE A 87 -2.46 -7.71 2.73
C ILE A 87 -1.86 -9.10 2.41
N HIS A 88 -2.71 -10.06 2.10
CA HIS A 88 -2.29 -11.41 1.75
C HIS A 88 -1.26 -11.39 0.61
N GLY A 89 -0.12 -12.06 0.83
CA GLY A 89 0.99 -12.09 -0.13
C GLY A 89 1.97 -10.92 -0.02
N PHE A 90 1.67 -9.85 0.72
CA PHE A 90 2.53 -8.66 0.83
C PHE A 90 3.24 -8.52 2.18
N ARG A 91 3.36 -9.60 2.92
CA ARG A 91 3.98 -9.60 4.26
C ARG A 91 5.51 -9.47 4.24
N GLY A 92 6.13 -9.39 3.06
CA GLY A 92 7.58 -9.45 2.91
C GLY A 92 8.13 -10.88 3.01
N GLY A 93 9.25 -11.13 2.34
CA GLY A 93 9.93 -12.45 2.33
C GLY A 93 10.82 -12.70 3.53
N THR A 94 10.62 -12.00 4.65
CA THR A 94 11.45 -12.19 5.84
C THR A 94 11.07 -13.50 6.54
N SER A 95 12.01 -14.43 6.59
CA SER A 95 11.94 -15.54 7.53
C SER A 95 11.82 -15.00 8.95
N LEU A 96 11.15 -15.72 9.85
CA LEU A 96 10.97 -15.31 11.25
C LEU A 96 12.28 -14.89 11.93
N ASP A 97 13.41 -15.46 11.52
CA ASP A 97 14.74 -15.18 12.06
C ASP A 97 15.35 -13.87 11.55
N SER A 98 14.97 -13.39 10.36
CA SER A 98 15.48 -12.13 9.78
C SER A 98 14.63 -10.92 10.15
N SER A 99 13.38 -11.10 10.54
CA SER A 99 12.46 -10.01 10.85
C SER A 99 12.87 -9.20 12.10
N SER A 100 13.58 -9.81 13.04
CA SER A 100 14.05 -9.13 14.27
C SER A 100 15.20 -8.15 14.04
N LYS A 101 15.88 -8.24 12.88
CA LYS A 101 17.02 -7.36 12.52
C LYS A 101 16.70 -6.40 11.37
N ALA A 102 15.53 -6.54 10.75
CA ALA A 102 15.13 -5.66 9.66
C ALA A 102 14.62 -4.33 10.19
N ALA A 103 15.14 -3.23 9.68
CA ALA A 103 14.58 -1.92 9.95
C ALA A 103 13.27 -1.74 9.18
N LYS A 104 12.23 -1.30 9.88
CA LYS A 104 10.92 -1.02 9.29
C LYS A 104 10.83 0.45 8.93
N LEU A 105 10.72 0.74 7.65
CA LEU A 105 10.40 2.07 7.13
C LEU A 105 8.92 2.14 6.79
N TRP A 106 8.20 3.09 7.39
CA TRP A 106 6.79 3.30 7.11
C TRP A 106 6.57 4.53 6.25
N LEU A 107 5.81 4.37 5.17
CA LEU A 107 5.51 5.40 4.17
C LEU A 107 4.00 5.70 4.15
N PRO A 108 3.44 6.38 5.18
CA PRO A 108 2.02 6.72 5.16
C PRO A 108 1.74 7.78 4.11
N GLN A 109 0.77 7.52 3.24
CA GLN A 109 0.20 8.54 2.38
C GLN A 109 -0.81 9.35 3.19
N LEU A 110 -0.54 10.63 3.39
CA LEU A 110 -1.42 11.49 4.17
C LEU A 110 -2.67 11.84 3.37
N VAL A 111 -3.83 11.56 3.95
CA VAL A 111 -5.14 11.83 3.36
C VAL A 111 -6.04 12.43 4.42
N PRO A 112 -6.84 13.46 4.13
CA PRO A 112 -7.76 14.05 5.10
C PRO A 112 -8.73 13.03 5.70
N GLY A 113 -9.00 13.13 6.99
CA GLY A 113 -9.94 12.26 7.70
C GLY A 113 -9.47 10.83 7.96
N ARG A 114 -8.21 10.49 7.65
CA ARG A 114 -7.66 9.14 7.84
C ARG A 114 -6.78 8.98 9.09
N ARG A 115 -6.64 10.01 9.88
CA ARG A 115 -5.81 10.02 11.08
C ARG A 115 -6.01 8.80 12.01
N PRO A 116 -7.25 8.39 12.38
CA PRO A 116 -7.45 7.23 13.25
C PRO A 116 -6.92 5.92 12.63
N ALA A 117 -7.14 5.72 11.33
CA ALA A 117 -6.65 4.53 10.63
C ALA A 117 -5.12 4.51 10.55
N LEU A 118 -4.50 5.65 10.24
CA LEU A 118 -3.03 5.74 10.18
C LEU A 118 -2.40 5.55 11.56
N ASN A 119 -2.99 6.06 12.64
CA ASN A 119 -2.52 5.80 13.99
C ASN A 119 -2.61 4.32 14.38
N ALA A 120 -3.70 3.66 14.01
CA ALA A 120 -3.84 2.21 14.23
C ALA A 120 -2.78 1.42 13.44
N LEU A 121 -2.51 1.81 12.19
CA LEU A 121 -1.46 1.19 11.38
C LEU A 121 -0.06 1.45 11.94
N HIS A 122 0.24 2.68 12.38
CA HIS A 122 1.53 2.99 13.01
C HIS A 122 1.78 2.11 14.24
N SER A 123 0.77 2.02 15.13
CA SER A 123 0.85 1.17 16.32
C SER A 123 0.99 -0.32 16.00
N TYR A 124 0.42 -0.78 14.88
CA TYR A 124 0.53 -2.17 14.45
C TYR A 124 1.88 -2.49 13.81
N VAL A 125 2.40 -1.57 12.99
CA VAL A 125 3.68 -1.75 12.27
C VAL A 125 4.87 -1.58 13.21
N GLU A 126 4.76 -0.68 14.19
CA GLU A 126 5.88 -0.26 15.06
C GLU A 126 7.12 0.09 14.23
N PRO A 127 7.07 1.13 13.39
CA PRO A 127 8.16 1.45 12.47
C PRO A 127 9.37 2.01 13.24
N HIS A 128 10.56 1.78 12.69
CA HIS A 128 11.82 2.37 13.17
C HIS A 128 12.02 3.78 12.61
N ASP A 129 11.48 4.05 11.42
CA ASP A 129 11.51 5.36 10.78
C ASP A 129 10.21 5.57 9.99
N THR A 130 9.78 6.83 9.91
CA THR A 130 8.54 7.23 9.25
C THR A 130 8.81 8.33 8.24
N CYS A 131 8.44 8.11 7.00
CA CYS A 131 8.55 9.07 5.90
C CYS A 131 7.16 9.34 5.30
N PRO A 132 6.38 10.29 5.85
CA PRO A 132 5.05 10.59 5.34
C PRO A 132 5.11 11.13 3.91
N ILE A 133 4.22 10.65 3.06
CA ILE A 133 4.07 11.13 1.69
C ILE A 133 2.91 12.13 1.67
N VAL A 134 3.23 13.34 1.28
CA VAL A 134 2.29 14.47 1.18
C VAL A 134 1.93 14.68 -0.29
N PRO A 135 0.62 14.74 -0.65
CA PRO A 135 0.22 15.03 -2.03
C PRO A 135 0.61 16.46 -2.40
N PHE A 136 1.58 16.60 -3.33
CA PHE A 136 1.98 17.89 -3.88
C PHE A 136 2.72 17.70 -5.22
N PRO A 137 2.28 18.41 -6.29
CA PRO A 137 1.11 19.31 -6.34
C PRO A 137 -0.21 18.57 -6.10
N ALA A 138 -1.21 19.28 -5.61
CA ALA A 138 -2.54 18.75 -5.36
C ALA A 138 -3.61 19.60 -6.04
N ALA A 139 -4.77 19.01 -6.35
CA ALA A 139 -5.90 19.71 -6.95
C ALA A 139 -6.41 20.87 -6.06
N ASN A 140 -6.39 20.67 -4.74
CA ASN A 140 -6.63 21.73 -3.78
C ASN A 140 -5.29 22.38 -3.39
N PRO A 141 -5.01 23.64 -3.72
CA PRO A 141 -3.76 24.31 -3.37
C PRO A 141 -3.48 24.39 -1.85
N ARG A 142 -4.53 24.29 -1.03
CA ARG A 142 -4.42 24.29 0.44
C ARG A 142 -4.33 22.88 1.04
N GLN A 143 -4.19 21.86 0.21
CA GLN A 143 -4.19 20.47 0.69
C GLN A 143 -3.08 20.20 1.71
N VAL A 144 -1.90 20.74 1.48
CA VAL A 144 -0.75 20.57 2.38
C VAL A 144 -1.02 21.23 3.73
N ASP A 145 -1.61 22.44 3.74
CA ASP A 145 -1.95 23.15 4.99
C ASP A 145 -2.99 22.36 5.80
N ILE A 146 -4.02 21.83 5.13
CA ILE A 146 -5.08 21.02 5.77
C ILE A 146 -4.47 19.77 6.40
N LEU A 147 -3.59 19.08 5.69
CA LEU A 147 -2.92 17.88 6.19
C LEU A 147 -1.96 18.22 7.34
N ALA A 148 -1.21 19.30 7.23
CA ALA A 148 -0.32 19.75 8.30
C ALA A 148 -1.13 20.05 9.57
N GLU A 149 -2.24 20.77 9.46
CA GLU A 149 -3.12 21.08 10.59
C GLU A 149 -3.73 19.81 11.22
N GLU A 150 -4.16 18.86 10.38
CA GLU A 150 -4.76 17.61 10.86
C GLU A 150 -3.75 16.69 11.56
N TYR A 151 -2.53 16.57 11.01
CA TYR A 151 -1.53 15.57 11.44
C TYR A 151 -0.38 16.14 12.26
N ILE A 152 -0.39 17.42 12.65
CA ILE A 152 0.74 18.06 13.34
C ILE A 152 1.17 17.30 14.61
N VAL A 153 0.22 16.82 15.41
CA VAL A 153 0.50 16.11 16.65
C VAL A 153 1.15 14.75 16.36
N GLU A 154 0.66 14.06 15.36
CA GLU A 154 1.22 12.79 14.92
C GLU A 154 2.64 12.96 14.39
N LEU A 155 2.84 13.93 13.51
CA LEU A 155 4.13 14.19 12.89
C LEU A 155 5.19 14.56 13.91
N GLU A 156 4.88 15.48 14.83
CA GLU A 156 5.84 15.98 15.82
C GLU A 156 6.07 15.02 16.99
N SER A 157 5.04 14.31 17.44
CA SER A 157 5.09 13.58 18.70
C SER A 157 4.89 12.08 18.54
N ALA A 158 3.73 11.63 18.00
CA ALA A 158 3.37 10.22 18.01
C ALA A 158 4.21 9.40 17.04
N TRP A 159 4.52 9.96 15.88
CA TRP A 159 5.34 9.31 14.84
C TRP A 159 6.78 9.81 14.83
N SER A 160 7.09 10.88 15.58
CA SER A 160 8.43 11.48 15.72
C SER A 160 9.14 11.71 14.38
N VAL A 161 8.44 12.30 13.42
CA VAL A 161 8.92 12.47 12.04
C VAL A 161 9.97 13.57 11.99
N ASP A 162 11.16 13.27 11.47
CA ASP A 162 12.14 14.31 11.12
C ASP A 162 11.59 15.09 9.90
N THR A 163 11.70 16.43 9.94
CA THR A 163 11.22 17.29 8.85
C THR A 163 11.85 16.97 7.50
N ARG A 164 13.05 16.41 7.48
CA ARG A 164 13.75 15.93 6.28
C ARG A 164 13.15 14.67 5.70
N ASN A 165 12.31 13.98 6.46
CA ASN A 165 11.64 12.75 6.05
C ASN A 165 10.26 12.99 5.41
N LEU A 166 9.81 14.26 5.33
CA LEU A 166 8.61 14.59 4.56
C LEU A 166 8.89 14.43 3.06
N VAL A 167 8.08 13.63 2.40
CA VAL A 167 8.22 13.28 1.00
C VAL A 167 7.01 13.81 0.23
N TYR A 168 7.22 14.29 -0.98
CA TYR A 168 6.15 14.84 -1.81
C TYR A 168 5.96 13.98 -3.07
N ALA A 169 4.71 13.78 -3.46
CA ALA A 169 4.34 13.14 -4.71
C ALA A 169 3.09 13.79 -5.30
N ASP A 170 3.02 13.88 -6.61
CA ASP A 170 1.88 14.45 -7.34
C ASP A 170 0.60 13.63 -7.07
N GLU A 171 -0.46 14.32 -6.59
CA GLU A 171 -1.75 13.69 -6.25
C GLU A 171 -2.39 12.97 -7.44
N SER A 172 -2.22 13.52 -8.63
CA SER A 172 -2.85 13.03 -9.86
C SER A 172 -1.99 12.05 -10.67
N ASN A 173 -0.73 11.85 -10.27
CA ASN A 173 0.24 11.07 -11.04
C ASN A 173 0.76 9.84 -10.26
N PRO A 174 0.12 8.68 -10.41
CA PRO A 174 0.55 7.46 -9.70
C PRO A 174 1.97 7.00 -10.09
N LEU A 175 2.46 7.38 -11.27
CA LEU A 175 3.83 7.08 -11.69
C LEU A 175 4.86 7.92 -10.91
N ASP A 176 4.52 9.16 -10.57
CA ASP A 176 5.35 10.01 -9.73
C ASP A 176 5.45 9.44 -8.31
N LEU A 177 4.33 9.04 -7.73
CA LEU A 177 4.29 8.35 -6.45
C LEU A 177 5.15 7.07 -6.46
N TYR A 178 5.02 6.24 -7.51
CA TYR A 178 5.82 5.02 -7.65
C TYR A 178 7.33 5.33 -7.69
N ARG A 179 7.75 6.30 -8.51
CA ARG A 179 9.16 6.72 -8.63
C ARG A 179 9.71 7.28 -7.33
N THR A 180 8.90 8.05 -6.63
CA THR A 180 9.24 8.63 -5.33
C THR A 180 9.48 7.52 -4.29
N ILE A 181 8.58 6.53 -4.19
CA ILE A 181 8.73 5.39 -3.29
C ILE A 181 9.98 4.58 -3.66
N LEU A 182 10.19 4.29 -4.95
CA LEU A 182 11.34 3.53 -5.42
C LEU A 182 12.67 4.23 -5.09
N SER A 183 12.76 5.53 -5.39
CA SER A 183 13.96 6.33 -5.11
C SER A 183 14.27 6.39 -3.61
N LEU A 184 13.23 6.52 -2.78
CA LEU A 184 13.39 6.53 -1.32
C LEU A 184 13.85 5.16 -0.82
N HIS A 185 13.26 4.08 -1.35
CA HIS A 185 13.68 2.72 -1.02
C HIS A 185 15.15 2.49 -1.35
N GLU A 186 15.59 2.81 -2.57
CA GLU A 186 16.99 2.64 -3.01
C GLU A 186 17.97 3.47 -2.15
N LEU A 187 17.59 4.71 -1.82
CA LEU A 187 18.40 5.57 -0.96
C LEU A 187 18.57 4.97 0.45
N ARG A 188 17.48 4.53 1.04
CA ARG A 188 17.47 3.96 2.40
C ARG A 188 18.13 2.59 2.45
N GLN A 189 17.92 1.74 1.46
CA GLN A 189 18.55 0.43 1.37
C GLN A 189 20.06 0.53 1.42
N ARG A 190 20.67 1.45 0.66
CA ARG A 190 22.12 1.67 0.68
C ARG A 190 22.65 2.04 2.06
N VAL A 191 21.89 2.84 2.82
CA VAL A 191 22.26 3.22 4.20
C VAL A 191 22.21 1.99 5.12
N PHE A 192 21.16 1.19 5.03
CA PHE A 192 21.00 0.00 5.87
C PHE A 192 22.02 -1.09 5.54
N GLU A 193 22.33 -1.33 4.28
CA GLU A 193 23.36 -2.27 3.87
C GLU A 193 24.75 -1.90 4.44
N ASN A 194 25.08 -0.62 4.46
CA ASN A 194 26.34 -0.12 5.01
C ASN A 194 26.49 -0.36 6.51
N ILE A 195 25.40 -0.47 7.26
CA ILE A 195 25.41 -0.77 8.69
C ILE A 195 25.08 -2.23 9.01
N GLY A 196 25.03 -3.09 7.99
CA GLY A 196 24.76 -4.52 8.15
C GLY A 196 23.30 -4.87 8.43
N GLY A 197 22.38 -3.94 8.15
CA GLY A 197 20.94 -4.12 8.27
C GLY A 197 20.26 -4.46 6.95
N SER A 198 18.96 -4.76 7.03
CA SER A 198 18.08 -4.88 5.87
C SER A 198 16.86 -3.97 6.05
N LEU A 199 16.29 -3.46 4.96
CA LEU A 199 15.08 -2.66 4.96
C LEU A 199 13.85 -3.56 4.72
N MET A 200 12.79 -3.32 5.48
CA MET A 200 11.48 -3.92 5.28
C MET A 200 10.46 -2.84 4.91
#